data_1752855bec5eed5e5473bf1cbc1b322c
#
_entry.id   1752855bec5eed5e5473bf1cbc1b322c
#
_cell.length_a   1.000
_cell.length_b   1.000
_cell.length_c   1.000
_cell.angle_alpha   90.00
_cell.angle_beta   90.00
_cell.angle_gamma   90.00
#
_symmetry.space_group_name_H-M   'P 1'
#
loop_
_entity.id
_entity.type
_entity.pdbx_description
1 polymer ?
#
loop_
_entity_poly.entity_id
_entity_poly.type
_entity_poly.pdbx_seq_one_letter_code
_entity_poly.pdbx_strand_id
1 'polypeptide(L)'
;IATSDDDMITWEKSPYNPVIPAPTGDEEWKVHDPFIWKKEDYWYCINGSQAGEGRQIGTSHDAGFMFRSKDMISWEYMYPLYEPGKESDLAVPDFFKLGNKHCLLFASHTRGTQYYIGTYADNKFVPESHGRMNFTRFSSSPDRNCPDDMLTSGDIMSPISWNAPD
;
A
#
# COMPACT_ATOMS: atom_id res chain seq x y z
N ILE A 1 -12.63 10.90 -2.45
CA ILE A 1 -13.80 10.07 -2.75
C ILE A 1 -14.56 10.68 -3.92
N ALA A 2 -15.11 9.84 -4.79
CA ALA A 2 -16.10 10.16 -5.79
C ALA A 2 -17.17 9.07 -5.77
N THR A 3 -18.40 9.42 -6.15
CA THR A 3 -19.54 8.53 -6.24
C THR A 3 -20.14 8.56 -7.63
N SER A 4 -20.76 7.48 -8.03
CA SER A 4 -21.50 7.35 -9.29
C SER A 4 -22.87 6.74 -9.02
N ASP A 5 -23.90 7.29 -9.64
CA ASP A 5 -25.27 6.81 -9.56
C ASP A 5 -25.76 6.21 -10.89
N ASP A 6 -24.87 6.06 -11.88
CA ASP A 6 -25.18 5.65 -13.25
C ASP A 6 -24.21 4.57 -13.79
N ASP A 7 -24.01 3.51 -13.01
CA ASP A 7 -23.16 2.38 -13.37
C ASP A 7 -21.72 2.78 -13.72
N MET A 8 -21.16 3.74 -12.99
CA MET A 8 -19.78 4.23 -13.12
C MET A 8 -19.51 5.00 -14.44
N ILE A 9 -20.54 5.50 -15.11
CA ILE A 9 -20.38 6.29 -16.34
C ILE A 9 -19.96 7.73 -15.99
N THR A 10 -20.64 8.33 -15.01
CA THR A 10 -20.27 9.66 -14.50
C THR A 10 -19.89 9.61 -13.03
N TRP A 11 -19.05 10.53 -12.60
CA TRP A 11 -18.52 10.56 -11.24
C TRP A 11 -18.62 11.95 -10.64
N GLU A 12 -19.17 12.05 -9.45
CA GLU A 12 -19.22 13.28 -8.66
C GLU A 12 -18.22 13.21 -7.50
N LYS A 13 -17.36 14.22 -7.41
CA LYS A 13 -16.40 14.32 -6.30
C LYS A 13 -17.09 14.76 -5.02
N SER A 14 -16.79 14.08 -3.92
CA SER A 14 -17.26 14.47 -2.59
C SER A 14 -16.83 15.90 -2.26
N PRO A 15 -17.74 16.74 -1.73
CA PRO A 15 -17.39 18.08 -1.26
C PRO A 15 -16.46 18.07 -0.02
N TYR A 16 -16.31 16.93 0.63
CA TYR A 16 -15.45 16.75 1.80
C TYR A 16 -14.01 16.36 1.44
N ASN A 17 -13.69 16.27 0.15
CA ASN A 17 -12.32 15.96 -0.27
C ASN A 17 -11.34 17.11 0.03
N PRO A 18 -10.08 16.80 0.41
CA PRO A 18 -9.54 15.46 0.66
C PRO A 18 -10.01 14.90 2.00
N VAL A 19 -10.57 13.67 2.02
CA VAL A 19 -11.07 13.02 3.26
C VAL A 19 -9.93 12.52 4.16
N ILE A 20 -8.78 12.20 3.60
CA ILE A 20 -7.52 12.02 4.31
C ILE A 20 -6.56 13.06 3.73
N PRO A 21 -6.31 14.17 4.43
CA PRO A 21 -5.40 15.19 3.92
C PRO A 21 -3.95 14.73 3.96
N ALA A 22 -3.14 15.23 3.05
CA ALA A 22 -1.70 15.07 3.15
C ALA A 22 -1.19 15.73 4.45
N PRO A 23 -0.17 15.14 5.10
CA PRO A 23 0.41 15.73 6.30
C PRO A 23 0.99 17.11 5.99
N THR A 24 0.85 18.03 6.94
CA THR A 24 1.31 19.43 6.81
C THR A 24 2.38 19.80 7.83
N GLY A 25 2.72 18.89 8.73
CA GLY A 25 3.66 19.08 9.83
C GLY A 25 4.41 17.80 10.19
N ASP A 26 4.44 17.49 11.46
CA ASP A 26 5.19 16.38 12.03
C ASP A 26 4.37 15.08 12.11
N GLU A 27 3.30 14.97 11.31
CA GLU A 27 2.52 13.76 11.24
C GLU A 27 3.35 12.59 10.70
N GLU A 28 3.18 11.44 11.33
CA GLU A 28 3.90 10.21 10.98
C GLU A 28 3.49 9.65 9.62
N TRP A 29 2.18 9.79 9.27
CA TRP A 29 1.64 9.15 8.07
C TRP A 29 1.92 9.90 6.78
N LYS A 30 1.82 9.14 5.69
CA LYS A 30 1.76 9.65 4.33
C LYS A 30 0.45 9.21 3.67
N VAL A 31 0.06 9.89 2.61
CA VAL A 31 -1.14 9.56 1.83
C VAL A 31 -0.73 9.25 0.41
N HIS A 32 -0.75 7.96 0.07
CA HIS A 32 -0.37 7.47 -1.25
C HIS A 32 -1.03 6.14 -1.55
N ASP A 33 -1.64 6.01 -2.72
CA ASP A 33 -2.22 4.77 -3.26
C ASP A 33 -3.08 3.98 -2.25
N PRO A 34 -4.24 4.50 -1.82
CA PRO A 34 -5.03 3.88 -0.78
C PRO A 34 -5.70 2.58 -1.24
N PHE A 35 -5.65 1.55 -0.39
CA PHE A 35 -6.50 0.37 -0.47
C PHE A 35 -7.52 0.37 0.68
N ILE A 36 -8.81 0.13 0.37
CA ILE A 36 -9.91 0.27 1.31
C ILE A 36 -10.70 -1.02 1.38
N TRP A 37 -11.06 -1.44 2.60
CA TRP A 37 -11.96 -2.56 2.84
C TRP A 37 -12.92 -2.29 4.00
N LYS A 38 -14.02 -3.00 4.01
CA LYS A 38 -14.99 -2.96 5.12
C LYS A 38 -14.81 -4.16 6.03
N LYS A 39 -14.83 -3.93 7.35
CA LYS A 39 -14.87 -4.96 8.36
C LYS A 39 -15.79 -4.50 9.48
N GLU A 40 -16.85 -5.26 9.74
CA GLU A 40 -17.88 -4.92 10.72
C GLU A 40 -18.47 -3.52 10.43
N ASP A 41 -18.51 -2.63 11.41
CA ASP A 41 -19.06 -1.28 11.28
C ASP A 41 -18.06 -0.23 10.77
N TYR A 42 -16.83 -0.64 10.43
CA TYR A 42 -15.78 0.27 10.03
C TYR A 42 -15.28 -0.01 8.61
N TRP A 43 -14.96 1.07 7.95
CA TRP A 43 -14.07 1.08 6.79
C TRP A 43 -12.64 1.24 7.27
N TYR A 44 -11.75 0.47 6.70
CA TYR A 44 -10.33 0.54 6.93
C TYR A 44 -9.64 0.97 5.65
N CYS A 45 -8.55 1.70 5.80
CA CYS A 45 -7.73 2.14 4.68
C CYS A 45 -6.26 1.93 5.05
N ILE A 46 -5.50 1.32 4.17
CA ILE A 46 -4.05 1.37 4.22
C ILE A 46 -3.56 2.31 3.13
N ASN A 47 -2.78 3.32 3.50
CA ASN A 47 -2.05 4.16 2.58
C ASN A 47 -0.60 3.69 2.51
N GLY A 48 -0.08 3.64 1.31
CA GLY A 48 1.34 3.42 1.08
C GLY A 48 2.18 4.65 1.36
N SER A 49 3.45 4.51 1.11
CA SER A 49 4.41 5.60 1.12
C SER A 49 5.40 5.45 -0.02
N GLN A 50 5.81 6.59 -0.55
CA GLN A 50 6.89 6.71 -1.50
C GLN A 50 8.02 7.49 -0.83
N ALA A 51 9.24 7.10 -1.05
CA ALA A 51 10.40 7.89 -0.62
C ALA A 51 10.27 9.34 -1.13
N GLY A 52 10.56 10.30 -0.26
CA GLY A 52 10.31 11.73 -0.45
C GLY A 52 10.92 12.36 -1.71
N GLU A 53 10.89 13.68 -1.79
CA GLU A 53 11.40 14.46 -2.91
C GLU A 53 12.78 13.97 -3.36
N GLY A 54 12.89 13.62 -4.65
CA GLY A 54 14.11 13.06 -5.21
C GLY A 54 14.20 11.53 -5.16
N ARG A 55 13.16 10.84 -4.72
CA ARG A 55 13.10 9.37 -4.67
C ARG A 55 14.29 8.71 -3.98
N GLN A 56 14.75 9.30 -2.91
CA GLN A 56 15.74 8.65 -2.05
C GLN A 56 15.01 7.61 -1.20
N ILE A 57 15.09 6.39 -1.64
CA ILE A 57 14.55 5.24 -0.94
C ILE A 57 15.27 5.10 0.40
N GLY A 58 14.48 4.91 1.47
CA GLY A 58 15.03 4.63 2.78
C GLY A 58 15.47 5.84 3.60
N THR A 59 15.09 7.05 3.23
CA THR A 59 15.41 8.25 4.02
C THR A 59 14.32 8.71 4.97
N SER A 60 13.13 8.15 4.86
CA SER A 60 12.00 8.45 5.75
C SER A 60 11.24 7.17 6.07
N HIS A 61 10.37 7.24 7.06
CA HIS A 61 9.52 6.14 7.49
C HIS A 61 8.56 5.71 6.39
N ASP A 62 9.05 4.89 5.47
CA ASP A 62 8.18 4.25 4.50
C ASP A 62 7.44 3.12 5.19
N ALA A 63 6.13 3.23 5.22
CA ALA A 63 5.26 2.31 5.93
C ALA A 63 3.90 2.18 5.24
N GLY A 64 3.17 1.15 5.60
CA GLY A 64 1.76 1.08 5.33
C GLY A 64 0.99 1.72 6.48
N PHE A 65 0.38 2.89 6.27
CA PHE A 65 -0.31 3.65 7.29
C PHE A 65 -1.79 3.32 7.35
N MET A 66 -2.25 2.90 8.51
CA MET A 66 -3.62 2.46 8.74
C MET A 66 -4.52 3.59 9.21
N PHE A 67 -5.68 3.65 8.59
CA PHE A 67 -6.79 4.54 8.97
C PHE A 67 -8.08 3.75 9.11
N ARG A 68 -9.05 4.30 9.83
CA ARG A 68 -10.41 3.78 9.88
C ARG A 68 -11.43 4.90 9.82
N SER A 69 -12.64 4.56 9.37
CA SER A 69 -13.78 5.48 9.29
C SER A 69 -15.09 4.71 9.44
N LYS A 70 -16.14 5.38 9.96
CA LYS A 70 -17.51 4.85 9.95
C LYS A 70 -18.31 5.28 8.71
N ASP A 71 -17.93 6.38 8.10
CA ASP A 71 -18.71 7.09 7.08
C ASP A 71 -17.96 7.35 5.77
N MET A 72 -16.70 6.91 5.68
CA MET A 72 -15.77 7.18 4.57
C MET A 72 -15.41 8.67 4.38
N ILE A 73 -15.88 9.56 5.26
CA ILE A 73 -15.61 11.00 5.22
C ILE A 73 -14.62 11.39 6.31
N SER A 74 -14.89 10.92 7.53
CA SER A 74 -14.09 11.22 8.72
C SER A 74 -13.15 10.05 8.99
N TRP A 75 -11.86 10.22 8.73
CA TRP A 75 -10.86 9.17 8.90
C TRP A 75 -9.98 9.44 10.10
N GLU A 76 -9.77 8.42 10.90
CA GLU A 76 -8.89 8.42 12.07
C GLU A 76 -7.61 7.65 11.72
N TYR A 77 -6.45 8.28 11.89
CA TYR A 77 -5.17 7.58 11.84
C TYR A 77 -5.04 6.63 13.03
N MET A 78 -4.52 5.44 12.78
CA MET A 78 -4.40 4.40 13.79
C MET A 78 -2.94 4.12 14.15
N TYR A 79 -2.18 3.63 13.18
CA TYR A 79 -0.79 3.17 13.40
C TYR A 79 -0.15 2.78 12.05
N PRO A 80 1.20 2.66 12.01
CA PRO A 80 1.86 2.01 10.89
C PRO A 80 1.65 0.48 10.99
N LEU A 81 1.05 -0.13 9.97
CA LEU A 81 0.83 -1.57 9.92
C LEU A 81 2.13 -2.35 9.75
N TYR A 82 2.99 -1.86 8.87
CA TYR A 82 4.24 -2.49 8.50
C TYR A 82 5.22 -1.46 7.94
N GLU A 83 6.48 -1.59 8.34
CA GLU A 83 7.60 -0.80 7.86
C GLU A 83 8.59 -1.72 7.15
N PRO A 84 8.75 -1.62 5.81
CA PRO A 84 9.58 -2.53 5.04
C PRO A 84 11.09 -2.32 5.26
N GLY A 85 11.47 -1.31 6.01
CA GLY A 85 12.85 -0.95 6.27
C GLY A 85 13.45 0.00 5.22
N LYS A 86 14.73 0.32 5.38
CA LYS A 86 15.39 1.39 4.63
C LYS A 86 15.61 1.11 3.14
N GLU A 87 15.50 -0.11 2.72
CA GLU A 87 15.81 -0.53 1.34
C GLU A 87 14.59 -0.66 0.43
N SER A 88 13.42 -0.41 0.94
CA SER A 88 12.18 -0.59 0.23
C SER A 88 11.17 0.48 0.58
N ASP A 89 10.54 1.03 -0.41
CA ASP A 89 9.30 1.78 -0.28
C ASP A 89 8.09 0.83 -0.29
N LEU A 90 6.93 1.34 0.04
CA LEU A 90 5.69 0.61 0.09
C LEU A 90 4.62 1.36 -0.73
N ALA A 91 4.55 1.06 -2.01
CA ALA A 91 3.59 1.67 -2.93
C ALA A 91 2.45 0.70 -3.25
N VAL A 92 1.28 1.23 -3.56
CA VAL A 92 0.08 0.47 -3.96
C VAL A 92 -0.18 -0.74 -3.06
N PRO A 93 -0.33 -0.55 -1.74
CA PRO A 93 -0.52 -1.67 -0.82
C PRO A 93 -1.92 -2.26 -0.92
N ASP A 94 -1.99 -3.59 -0.86
CA ASP A 94 -3.20 -4.34 -0.58
C ASP A 94 -3.03 -5.13 0.72
N PHE A 95 -4.04 -5.12 1.58
CA PHE A 95 -4.00 -5.90 2.82
C PHE A 95 -5.28 -6.70 2.98
N PHE A 96 -5.19 -8.01 2.92
CA PHE A 96 -6.35 -8.90 2.89
C PHE A 96 -6.14 -10.22 3.63
N LYS A 97 -7.26 -10.87 3.98
CA LYS A 97 -7.24 -12.18 4.61
C LYS A 97 -6.91 -13.27 3.58
N LEU A 98 -6.01 -14.16 3.94
CA LEU A 98 -5.61 -15.32 3.14
C LEU A 98 -5.68 -16.59 4.02
N GLY A 99 -6.79 -17.32 3.96
CA GLY A 99 -7.03 -18.45 4.84
C GLY A 99 -7.09 -18.01 6.31
N ASN A 100 -6.21 -18.56 7.14
CA ASN A 100 -6.06 -18.22 8.55
C ASN A 100 -4.99 -17.12 8.80
N LYS A 101 -4.39 -16.60 7.76
CA LYS A 101 -3.37 -15.54 7.79
C LYS A 101 -3.87 -14.26 7.09
N HIS A 102 -3.01 -13.27 7.04
CA HIS A 102 -3.17 -12.08 6.23
C HIS A 102 -2.00 -11.93 5.27
N CYS A 103 -2.29 -11.35 4.13
CA CYS A 103 -1.29 -11.00 3.13
C CYS A 103 -1.22 -9.47 3.02
N LEU A 104 -0.02 -8.94 3.11
CA LEU A 104 0.32 -7.59 2.68
C LEU A 104 1.04 -7.71 1.34
N LEU A 105 0.43 -7.18 0.30
CA LEU A 105 0.95 -7.14 -1.05
C LEU A 105 1.23 -5.69 -1.41
N PHE A 106 2.39 -5.39 -1.98
CA PHE A 106 2.73 -4.03 -2.38
C PHE A 106 3.81 -4.00 -3.45
N ALA A 107 3.93 -2.87 -4.12
CA ALA A 107 5.00 -2.61 -5.06
C ALA A 107 6.13 -1.83 -4.37
N SER A 108 7.37 -2.18 -4.70
CA SER A 108 8.55 -1.41 -4.37
C SER A 108 9.21 -0.94 -5.66
N HIS A 109 9.57 0.34 -5.72
CA HIS A 109 10.25 0.91 -6.89
C HIS A 109 11.65 0.32 -7.13
N THR A 110 12.21 -0.35 -6.13
CA THR A 110 13.53 -0.96 -6.23
C THR A 110 13.51 -2.48 -6.26
N ARG A 111 12.46 -3.10 -5.69
CA ARG A 111 12.40 -4.54 -5.48
C ARG A 111 11.26 -5.24 -6.22
N GLY A 112 10.41 -4.48 -6.92
CA GLY A 112 9.23 -5.01 -7.58
C GLY A 112 8.12 -5.37 -6.61
N THR A 113 7.18 -6.18 -7.05
CA THR A 113 6.04 -6.59 -6.24
C THR A 113 6.48 -7.59 -5.17
N GLN A 114 6.23 -7.20 -3.92
CA GLN A 114 6.56 -7.96 -2.72
C GLN A 114 5.27 -8.45 -2.05
N TYR A 115 5.31 -9.60 -1.41
CA TYR A 115 4.25 -10.03 -0.52
C TYR A 115 4.82 -10.51 0.81
N TYR A 116 4.08 -10.24 1.87
CA TYR A 116 4.33 -10.76 3.20
C TYR A 116 3.08 -11.49 3.68
N ILE A 117 3.23 -12.71 4.17
CA ILE A 117 2.15 -13.50 4.75
C ILE A 117 2.45 -13.66 6.24
N GLY A 118 1.46 -13.37 7.08
CA GLY A 118 1.67 -13.38 8.52
C GLY A 118 0.38 -13.37 9.34
N THR A 119 0.55 -13.25 10.62
CA THR A 119 -0.55 -13.14 11.57
C THR A 119 -0.91 -11.67 11.78
N TYR A 120 -2.21 -11.36 11.75
CA TYR A 120 -2.75 -10.06 12.10
C TYR A 120 -3.70 -10.20 13.29
N ALA A 121 -3.27 -9.71 14.44
CA ALA A 121 -4.02 -9.69 15.68
C ALA A 121 -3.68 -8.45 16.49
N ASP A 122 -4.62 -7.97 17.28
CA ASP A 122 -4.45 -6.82 18.18
C ASP A 122 -3.85 -5.58 17.47
N ASN A 123 -4.32 -5.34 16.24
CA ASN A 123 -3.86 -4.26 15.38
C ASN A 123 -2.37 -4.34 15.00
N LYS A 124 -1.80 -5.51 15.07
CA LYS A 124 -0.41 -5.74 14.70
C LYS A 124 -0.27 -6.81 13.65
N PHE A 125 0.43 -6.52 12.58
CA PHE A 125 0.82 -7.49 11.56
C PHE A 125 2.23 -8.00 11.86
N VAL A 126 2.36 -9.31 11.97
CA VAL A 126 3.64 -9.99 12.18
C VAL A 126 3.90 -10.89 10.97
N PRO A 127 4.79 -10.48 10.05
CA PRO A 127 5.18 -11.29 8.91
C PRO A 127 5.86 -12.58 9.36
N GLU A 128 5.52 -13.70 8.72
CA GLU A 128 6.09 -15.02 8.97
C GLU A 128 6.80 -15.54 7.71
N SER A 129 6.36 -15.10 6.54
CA SER A 129 7.00 -15.41 5.27
C SER A 129 6.96 -14.20 4.35
N HIS A 130 7.92 -14.15 3.45
CA HIS A 130 8.11 -13.10 2.47
C HIS A 130 8.48 -13.71 1.12
N GLY A 131 7.99 -13.11 0.07
CA GLY A 131 8.39 -13.47 -1.29
C GLY A 131 8.21 -12.32 -2.25
N ARG A 132 8.69 -12.54 -3.45
CA ARG A 132 8.63 -11.61 -4.57
C ARG A 132 7.83 -12.24 -5.69
N MET A 133 6.93 -11.49 -6.31
CA MET A 133 6.12 -11.97 -7.43
C MET A 133 6.82 -11.83 -8.77
N ASN A 134 7.83 -11.00 -8.87
CA ASN A 134 8.59 -10.77 -10.08
C ASN A 134 9.73 -11.77 -10.18
N PHE A 135 9.71 -12.61 -11.22
CA PHE A 135 10.72 -13.66 -11.43
C PHE A 135 11.66 -13.39 -12.60
N THR A 136 11.39 -12.35 -13.39
CA THR A 136 12.20 -12.01 -14.54
C THR A 136 13.37 -11.12 -14.17
N ARG A 137 14.56 -11.52 -14.62
CA ARG A 137 15.73 -10.66 -14.62
C ARG A 137 15.84 -10.01 -16.00
N PHE A 138 15.75 -8.70 -16.08
CA PHE A 138 16.12 -7.98 -17.27
C PHE A 138 17.48 -7.31 -17.05
N SER A 139 18.48 -7.82 -17.68
CA SER A 139 19.84 -7.27 -17.63
C SER A 139 20.10 -6.17 -18.67
N SER A 140 19.08 -5.48 -19.14
CA SER A 140 19.21 -4.60 -20.30
C SER A 140 19.42 -3.11 -20.02
N SER A 141 19.73 -2.72 -18.78
CA SER A 141 20.19 -1.35 -18.53
C SER A 141 21.72 -1.35 -18.35
N PRO A 142 22.49 -0.94 -19.34
CA PRO A 142 23.96 -0.97 -19.25
C PRO A 142 24.57 -0.01 -18.24
N ASP A 143 23.78 0.90 -17.68
CA ASP A 143 24.28 1.99 -16.82
C ASP A 143 23.94 1.86 -15.34
N ARG A 144 23.40 0.73 -14.89
CA ARG A 144 23.07 0.56 -13.49
C ARG A 144 23.72 -0.67 -12.92
N ASN A 145 24.58 -0.48 -11.94
CA ASN A 145 24.88 -1.50 -10.92
C ASN A 145 23.59 -1.80 -10.16
N CYS A 146 22.65 -2.44 -10.83
CA CYS A 146 21.37 -2.80 -10.27
C CYS A 146 21.59 -4.08 -9.45
N PRO A 147 21.40 -4.08 -8.12
CA PRO A 147 21.38 -5.31 -7.36
C PRO A 147 20.41 -6.32 -8.01
N ASP A 148 20.69 -7.59 -7.86
CA ASP A 148 19.89 -8.69 -8.46
C ASP A 148 18.39 -8.66 -8.10
N ASP A 149 18.02 -7.88 -7.09
CA ASP A 149 16.67 -7.74 -6.57
C ASP A 149 15.96 -6.44 -6.97
N MET A 150 16.58 -5.58 -7.77
CA MET A 150 15.95 -4.33 -8.22
C MET A 150 14.99 -4.55 -9.40
N LEU A 151 14.07 -3.60 -9.56
CA LEU A 151 13.11 -3.55 -10.64
C LEU A 151 13.80 -3.43 -12.00
N THR A 152 13.26 -4.17 -12.94
CA THR A 152 13.65 -4.12 -14.36
C THR A 152 12.39 -4.01 -15.22
N SER A 153 12.54 -3.64 -16.49
CA SER A 153 11.41 -3.59 -17.43
C SER A 153 10.72 -4.97 -17.52
N GLY A 154 9.40 -4.99 -17.47
CA GLY A 154 8.59 -6.20 -17.50
C GLY A 154 8.24 -6.78 -16.14
N ASP A 155 8.66 -6.15 -15.07
CA ASP A 155 8.24 -6.52 -13.72
C ASP A 155 6.77 -6.17 -13.47
N ILE A 156 6.11 -6.95 -12.60
CA ILE A 156 4.76 -6.66 -12.14
C ILE A 156 4.82 -5.45 -11.22
N MET A 157 4.02 -4.44 -11.55
CA MET A 157 3.84 -3.24 -10.75
C MET A 157 2.36 -3.06 -10.46
N SER A 158 2.06 -2.43 -9.32
CA SER A 158 0.69 -2.10 -8.92
C SER A 158 -0.27 -3.29 -8.98
N PRO A 159 0.03 -4.39 -8.29
CA PRO A 159 -0.90 -5.50 -8.19
C PRO A 159 -2.15 -5.05 -7.45
N ILE A 160 -3.29 -5.60 -7.81
CA ILE A 160 -4.56 -5.41 -7.09
C ILE A 160 -5.05 -6.78 -6.70
N SER A 161 -5.44 -6.94 -5.44
CA SER A 161 -6.12 -8.13 -4.96
C SER A 161 -7.62 -7.94 -5.00
N TRP A 162 -8.34 -8.99 -5.27
CA TRP A 162 -9.80 -9.03 -5.18
C TRP A 162 -10.23 -10.33 -4.49
N ASN A 163 -11.01 -10.17 -3.42
CA ASN A 163 -11.64 -11.31 -2.77
C ASN A 163 -12.99 -11.55 -3.44
N ALA A 164 -13.17 -12.72 -4.03
CA ALA A 164 -14.49 -13.13 -4.50
C ALA A 164 -15.47 -13.10 -3.32
N PRO A 165 -16.71 -12.63 -3.51
CA PRO A 165 -17.74 -12.78 -2.50
C PRO A 165 -17.97 -14.28 -2.25
N ASP A 166 -18.14 -14.63 -0.98
CA ASP A 166 -18.52 -15.98 -0.53
C ASP A 166 -19.90 -16.39 -1.05
#